data_7f5ab75d5600fd61df16cc0507869476
#
_entry.id   7f5ab75d5600fd61df16cc0507869476
#
_cell.length_a   1.000
_cell.length_b   1.000
_cell.length_c   1.000
_cell.angle_alpha   90.00
_cell.angle_beta   90.00
_cell.angle_gamma   90.00
#
_symmetry.space_group_name_H-M   'P 1'
#
loop_
_entity.id
_entity.type
_entity.pdbx_description
1 polymer ?
#
loop_
_entity_poly.entity_id
_entity_poly.type
_entity_poly.pdbx_seq_one_letter_code
_entity_poly.pdbx_strand_id
1 'polypeptide(L)'
;MTEFEEIIVELSYNCNLSCSMCGFGKEVNPYSKSKFLTFENYKNILHQIGDKTKTIRLNGRGESTIHPDFVEILNYTKEKYPSVNINLFSNFSFNNKRILEALINNKVQLFISMDSPEAEELTAIRKGARFQFIEENIKRLTDLPNRPFIIFTIQETNIHRIYDIAKFAFDNNCQMLFNTIRRDEGIEPFIKIVNEQNQNISEQFEKITELYSNSTLQCLYPDQLAGIQLKVTKPTQTHGTMQSCPALDKELCIFYDGTITPCNMFNPYVYGNIFKQSLEEIWNSPERLEFLTSHKSHYYCQNCSNLGM
;
A
#
# COMPACT_ATOMS: atom_id res chain seq x y z
N MET A 1 23.54 -13.29 -6.73
CA MET A 1 22.29 -13.36 -5.93
C MET A 1 21.39 -12.23 -6.37
N THR A 2 20.10 -12.48 -6.53
CA THR A 2 19.13 -11.45 -6.96
C THR A 2 18.99 -10.40 -5.85
N GLU A 3 19.17 -9.14 -6.18
CA GLU A 3 18.89 -8.01 -5.30
C GLU A 3 17.47 -7.52 -5.57
N PHE A 4 16.62 -7.57 -4.55
CA PHE A 4 15.25 -7.09 -4.63
C PHE A 4 15.19 -5.58 -4.39
N GLU A 5 14.35 -4.89 -5.11
CA GLU A 5 14.03 -3.49 -4.81
C GLU A 5 13.12 -3.38 -3.59
N GLU A 6 12.12 -4.26 -3.50
CA GLU A 6 11.20 -4.31 -2.37
C GLU A 6 10.74 -5.75 -2.08
N ILE A 7 10.68 -6.10 -0.79
CA ILE A 7 10.03 -7.31 -0.32
C ILE A 7 8.89 -6.94 0.61
N ILE A 8 7.70 -7.42 0.28
CA ILE A 8 6.51 -7.24 1.10
C ILE A 8 6.48 -8.34 2.16
N VAL A 9 6.36 -7.95 3.42
CA VAL A 9 6.20 -8.89 4.55
C VAL A 9 4.90 -8.57 5.27
N GLU A 10 3.94 -9.49 5.19
CA GLU A 10 2.68 -9.41 5.91
C GLU A 10 2.88 -9.81 7.37
N LEU A 11 2.81 -8.84 8.28
CA LEU A 11 2.90 -9.11 9.72
C LEU A 11 1.58 -9.64 10.29
N SER A 12 0.48 -9.23 9.70
CA SER A 12 -0.86 -9.52 10.19
C SER A 12 -1.85 -9.73 9.05
N TYR A 13 -2.62 -10.80 9.13
CA TYR A 13 -3.85 -10.96 8.34
C TYR A 13 -5.05 -10.31 9.04
N ASN A 14 -4.95 -10.01 10.34
CA ASN A 14 -5.98 -9.33 11.10
C ASN A 14 -5.96 -7.81 10.81
N CYS A 15 -7.13 -7.19 10.85
CA CYS A 15 -7.29 -5.74 10.71
C CYS A 15 -8.29 -5.23 11.74
N ASN A 16 -8.10 -4.02 12.24
CA ASN A 16 -9.03 -3.33 13.14
C ASN A 16 -10.14 -2.56 12.39
N LEU A 17 -10.13 -2.58 11.04
CA LEU A 17 -11.15 -1.96 10.19
C LEU A 17 -11.86 -2.99 9.33
N SER A 18 -13.04 -2.57 8.80
CA SER A 18 -13.85 -3.33 7.84
C SER A 18 -14.26 -2.44 6.67
N CYS A 19 -13.25 -2.03 5.87
CA CYS A 19 -13.44 -1.09 4.76
C CYS A 19 -14.35 -1.66 3.67
N SER A 20 -15.23 -0.82 3.11
CA SER A 20 -16.24 -1.24 2.11
C SER A 20 -15.63 -1.81 0.83
N MET A 21 -14.43 -1.30 0.44
CA MET A 21 -13.71 -1.72 -0.77
C MET A 21 -12.71 -2.85 -0.53
N CYS A 22 -12.50 -3.29 0.72
CA CYS A 22 -11.50 -4.31 1.02
C CYS A 22 -12.07 -5.71 0.81
N GLY A 23 -11.50 -6.47 -0.11
CA GLY A 23 -11.88 -7.87 -0.35
C GLY A 23 -11.63 -8.79 0.86
N PHE A 24 -10.73 -8.41 1.76
CA PHE A 24 -10.36 -9.18 2.96
C PHE A 24 -11.12 -8.77 4.22
N GLY A 25 -11.70 -7.57 4.26
CA GLY A 25 -12.31 -6.99 5.46
C GLY A 25 -13.49 -7.76 6.05
N LYS A 26 -14.13 -8.65 5.28
CA LYS A 26 -15.25 -9.48 5.75
C LYS A 26 -14.81 -10.76 6.47
N GLU A 27 -13.57 -11.21 6.23
CA GLU A 27 -13.05 -12.47 6.77
C GLU A 27 -12.14 -12.27 7.99
N VAL A 28 -11.81 -11.03 8.32
CA VAL A 28 -10.79 -10.72 9.30
C VAL A 28 -11.38 -10.55 10.69
N ASN A 29 -10.97 -11.43 11.61
CA ASN A 29 -11.25 -11.27 13.03
C ASN A 29 -10.02 -10.62 13.70
N PRO A 30 -10.10 -9.36 14.18
CA PRO A 30 -8.97 -8.64 14.79
C PRO A 30 -8.44 -9.31 16.06
N TYR A 31 -9.18 -10.24 16.64
CA TYR A 31 -8.82 -10.92 17.91
C TYR A 31 -8.26 -12.33 17.70
N SER A 32 -8.10 -12.81 16.48
CA SER A 32 -7.52 -14.12 16.20
C SER A 32 -6.00 -14.08 16.31
N LYS A 33 -5.43 -14.53 17.41
CA LYS A 33 -3.97 -14.64 17.63
C LYS A 33 -3.25 -15.53 16.60
N SER A 34 -3.97 -16.39 15.90
CA SER A 34 -3.41 -17.33 14.93
C SER A 34 -3.05 -16.71 13.58
N LYS A 35 -3.42 -15.45 13.36
CA LYS A 35 -3.23 -14.74 12.06
C LYS A 35 -2.17 -13.64 12.11
N PHE A 36 -1.22 -13.78 13.02
CA PHE A 36 -0.03 -12.94 13.11
C PHE A 36 1.22 -13.73 12.75
N LEU A 37 2.15 -13.10 12.05
CA LEU A 37 3.50 -13.60 11.90
C LEU A 37 4.21 -13.54 13.27
N THR A 38 4.68 -14.66 13.82
CA THR A 38 5.39 -14.59 15.11
C THR A 38 6.70 -13.83 14.98
N PHE A 39 7.15 -13.17 16.05
CA PHE A 39 8.42 -12.44 16.04
C PHE A 39 9.61 -13.33 15.69
N GLU A 40 9.60 -14.60 16.14
CA GLU A 40 10.64 -15.56 15.79
C GLU A 40 10.65 -15.87 14.28
N ASN A 41 9.49 -16.10 13.70
CA ASN A 41 9.37 -16.32 12.25
C ASN A 41 9.78 -15.07 11.46
N TYR A 42 9.45 -13.87 11.96
CA TYR A 42 9.92 -12.62 11.35
C TYR A 42 11.45 -12.53 11.33
N LYS A 43 12.11 -12.86 12.45
CA LYS A 43 13.59 -12.89 12.49
C LYS A 43 14.18 -13.86 11.48
N ASN A 44 13.58 -15.05 11.35
CA ASN A 44 14.01 -16.06 10.38
C ASN A 44 13.82 -15.56 8.92
N ILE A 45 12.71 -14.90 8.62
CA ILE A 45 12.50 -14.25 7.32
C ILE A 45 13.56 -13.16 7.10
N LEU A 46 13.71 -12.26 8.05
CA LEU A 46 14.64 -11.13 7.94
C LEU A 46 16.08 -11.59 7.72
N HIS A 47 16.50 -12.68 8.35
CA HIS A 47 17.83 -13.28 8.12
C HIS A 47 18.03 -13.75 6.67
N GLN A 48 16.97 -14.20 6.01
CA GLN A 48 17.04 -14.63 4.60
C GLN A 48 16.98 -13.48 3.59
N ILE A 49 16.31 -12.36 3.95
CA ILE A 49 16.02 -11.27 2.99
C ILE A 49 16.83 -10.00 3.24
N GLY A 50 17.33 -9.76 4.46
CA GLY A 50 17.83 -8.45 4.89
C GLY A 50 19.00 -7.90 4.06
N ASP A 51 19.93 -8.75 3.64
CA ASP A 51 21.04 -8.38 2.75
C ASP A 51 20.68 -8.46 1.26
N LYS A 52 19.45 -8.83 0.91
CA LYS A 52 19.00 -9.06 -0.46
C LYS A 52 17.96 -8.06 -0.94
N THR A 53 17.53 -7.15 -0.09
CA THR A 53 16.52 -6.15 -0.43
C THR A 53 16.92 -4.74 -0.01
N LYS A 54 16.52 -3.75 -0.80
CA LYS A 54 16.68 -2.33 -0.45
C LYS A 54 15.60 -1.85 0.49
N THR A 55 14.40 -2.42 0.34
CA THR A 55 13.21 -1.99 1.09
C THR A 55 12.42 -3.19 1.58
N ILE A 56 11.97 -3.12 2.83
CA ILE A 56 10.95 -4.02 3.38
C ILE A 56 9.67 -3.22 3.53
N ARG A 57 8.59 -3.69 2.88
CA ARG A 57 7.26 -3.11 3.02
C ARG A 57 6.42 -3.93 3.98
N LEU A 58 6.12 -3.34 5.14
CA LEU A 58 5.33 -3.98 6.20
C LEU A 58 3.83 -3.73 5.95
N ASN A 59 3.25 -4.49 5.05
CA ASN A 59 1.81 -4.52 4.82
C ASN A 59 1.41 -5.86 4.18
N GLY A 60 0.12 -6.09 4.08
CA GLY A 60 -0.46 -7.26 3.46
C GLY A 60 -1.98 -7.08 3.39
N ARG A 61 -2.69 -8.13 3.72
CA ARG A 61 -4.16 -8.15 3.73
C ARG A 61 -4.76 -7.52 4.98
N GLY A 62 -3.98 -7.44 6.08
CA GLY A 62 -4.41 -6.87 7.36
C GLY A 62 -3.74 -5.55 7.70
N GLU A 63 -3.72 -5.21 8.99
CA GLU A 63 -3.11 -4.00 9.53
C GLU A 63 -1.88 -4.35 10.39
N SER A 64 -0.71 -3.88 9.98
CA SER A 64 0.56 -4.21 10.68
C SER A 64 0.67 -3.57 12.06
N THR A 65 0.08 -2.39 12.27
CA THR A 65 0.20 -1.66 13.56
C THR A 65 -0.55 -2.31 14.71
N ILE A 66 -1.44 -3.28 14.45
CA ILE A 66 -2.09 -4.06 15.51
C ILE A 66 -1.31 -5.31 15.92
N HIS A 67 -0.16 -5.57 15.26
CA HIS A 67 0.70 -6.69 15.65
C HIS A 67 1.26 -6.47 17.06
N PRO A 68 1.18 -7.45 17.95
CA PRO A 68 1.62 -7.28 19.34
C PRO A 68 3.10 -6.89 19.46
N ASP A 69 3.97 -7.42 18.61
CA ASP A 69 5.41 -7.18 18.60
C ASP A 69 5.83 -6.15 17.54
N PHE A 70 4.91 -5.28 17.09
CA PHE A 70 5.18 -4.35 15.98
C PHE A 70 6.40 -3.45 16.22
N VAL A 71 6.50 -2.88 17.42
CA VAL A 71 7.61 -1.99 17.81
C VAL A 71 8.93 -2.74 17.83
N GLU A 72 8.92 -3.94 18.39
CA GLU A 72 10.08 -4.84 18.49
C GLU A 72 10.57 -5.26 17.10
N ILE A 73 9.65 -5.53 16.18
CA ILE A 73 9.93 -5.83 14.76
C ILE A 73 10.66 -4.67 14.08
N LEU A 74 10.15 -3.44 14.23
CA LEU A 74 10.79 -2.25 13.65
C LEU A 74 12.21 -2.05 14.19
N ASN A 75 12.36 -2.08 15.51
CA ASN A 75 13.65 -1.88 16.18
C ASN A 75 14.66 -2.95 15.78
N TYR A 76 14.26 -4.21 15.78
CA TYR A 76 15.11 -5.33 15.39
C TYR A 76 15.55 -5.23 13.94
N THR A 77 14.65 -4.84 13.03
CA THR A 77 14.98 -4.66 11.62
C THR A 77 16.08 -3.62 11.44
N LYS A 78 15.93 -2.46 12.06
CA LYS A 78 16.93 -1.38 11.93
C LYS A 78 18.21 -1.64 12.70
N GLU A 79 18.16 -2.41 13.78
CA GLU A 79 19.37 -2.86 14.51
C GLU A 79 20.23 -3.80 13.66
N LYS A 80 19.58 -4.79 13.02
CA LYS A 80 20.30 -5.83 12.25
C LYS A 80 20.66 -5.38 10.82
N TYR A 81 19.79 -4.61 10.19
CA TYR A 81 19.93 -4.16 8.80
C TYR A 81 19.67 -2.65 8.69
N PRO A 82 20.59 -1.80 9.21
CA PRO A 82 20.38 -0.34 9.28
C PRO A 82 20.20 0.33 7.93
N SER A 83 20.73 -0.26 6.85
CA SER A 83 20.64 0.25 5.47
C SER A 83 19.30 -0.05 4.81
N VAL A 84 18.55 -1.04 5.29
CA VAL A 84 17.24 -1.41 4.72
C VAL A 84 16.22 -0.31 5.03
N ASN A 85 15.54 0.17 3.99
CA ASN A 85 14.41 1.06 4.17
C ASN A 85 13.17 0.27 4.63
N ILE A 86 12.33 0.91 5.44
CA ILE A 86 11.06 0.35 5.86
C ILE A 86 9.94 1.23 5.33
N ASN A 87 9.04 0.65 4.54
CA ASN A 87 7.80 1.25 4.10
C ASN A 87 6.64 0.66 4.90
N LEU A 88 5.71 1.48 5.37
CA LEU A 88 4.51 1.04 6.07
C LEU A 88 3.26 1.63 5.42
N PHE A 89 2.38 0.76 4.94
CA PHE A 89 1.02 1.13 4.54
C PHE A 89 0.08 0.82 5.71
N SER A 90 -0.59 1.82 6.25
CA SER A 90 -1.42 1.68 7.44
C SER A 90 -2.68 2.51 7.34
N ASN A 91 -3.76 2.02 7.98
CA ASN A 91 -4.95 2.83 8.19
C ASN A 91 -4.74 3.94 9.24
N PHE A 92 -3.65 3.90 9.97
CA PHE A 92 -3.16 4.90 10.93
C PHE A 92 -4.16 5.24 12.06
N SER A 93 -5.17 4.38 12.24
CA SER A 93 -6.29 4.55 13.17
C SER A 93 -5.94 3.96 14.55
N PHE A 94 -4.83 4.40 15.14
CA PHE A 94 -4.37 3.98 16.46
C PHE A 94 -4.08 5.17 17.37
N ASN A 95 -4.24 4.96 18.69
CA ASN A 95 -3.84 5.89 19.73
C ASN A 95 -2.77 5.23 20.62
N ASN A 96 -1.57 5.06 20.05
CA ASN A 96 -0.45 4.43 20.75
C ASN A 96 0.84 5.22 20.48
N LYS A 97 1.30 5.97 21.48
CA LYS A 97 2.50 6.82 21.38
C LYS A 97 3.77 5.99 21.11
N ARG A 98 3.89 4.78 21.68
CA ARG A 98 5.07 3.92 21.43
C ARG A 98 5.19 3.52 19.96
N ILE A 99 4.06 3.23 19.30
CA ILE A 99 4.05 2.91 17.86
C ILE A 99 4.52 4.14 17.07
N LEU A 100 3.94 5.31 17.33
CA LEU A 100 4.30 6.53 16.62
C LEU A 100 5.78 6.90 16.81
N GLU A 101 6.29 6.83 18.03
CA GLU A 101 7.70 7.06 18.34
C GLU A 101 8.62 6.06 17.64
N ALA A 102 8.25 4.78 17.60
CA ALA A 102 9.02 3.77 16.90
C ALA A 102 9.07 4.02 15.38
N LEU A 103 7.95 4.44 14.78
CA LEU A 103 7.89 4.82 13.37
C LEU A 103 8.82 5.99 13.04
N ILE A 104 8.84 7.02 13.89
CA ILE A 104 9.70 8.20 13.76
C ILE A 104 11.17 7.82 13.95
N ASN A 105 11.50 7.14 15.04
CA ASN A 105 12.89 6.79 15.40
C ASN A 105 13.54 5.87 14.38
N ASN A 106 12.78 4.95 13.79
CA ASN A 106 13.23 4.04 12.74
C ASN A 106 13.14 4.64 11.32
N LYS A 107 12.76 5.92 11.18
CA LYS A 107 12.66 6.65 9.90
C LYS A 107 11.79 5.90 8.88
N VAL A 108 10.68 5.32 9.32
CA VAL A 108 9.77 4.55 8.46
C VAL A 108 9.12 5.50 7.44
N GLN A 109 9.15 5.13 6.16
CA GLN A 109 8.34 5.83 5.15
C GLN A 109 6.88 5.43 5.31
N LEU A 110 6.04 6.39 5.61
CA LEU A 110 4.63 6.17 5.92
C LEU A 110 3.75 6.43 4.72
N PHE A 111 2.81 5.52 4.52
CA PHE A 111 1.73 5.59 3.54
C PHE A 111 0.41 5.43 4.28
N ILE A 112 -0.25 6.56 4.57
CA ILE A 112 -1.44 6.65 5.43
C ILE A 112 -2.70 6.58 4.58
N SER A 113 -3.48 5.54 4.78
CA SER A 113 -4.71 5.31 4.01
C SER A 113 -5.85 6.22 4.50
N MET A 114 -6.31 7.15 3.66
CA MET A 114 -7.34 8.12 3.99
C MET A 114 -8.20 8.45 2.76
N ASP A 115 -9.43 7.98 2.73
CA ASP A 115 -10.32 8.06 1.56
C ASP A 115 -11.36 9.19 1.64
N SER A 116 -11.26 10.06 2.61
CA SER A 116 -11.94 11.36 2.70
C SER A 116 -11.26 12.23 3.77
N PRO A 117 -11.21 13.57 3.60
CA PRO A 117 -10.83 14.49 4.66
C PRO A 117 -11.96 14.74 5.67
N GLU A 118 -13.17 14.21 5.42
CA GLU A 118 -14.35 14.34 6.28
C GLU A 118 -14.55 13.09 7.13
N ALA A 119 -14.71 13.26 8.45
CA ALA A 119 -14.76 12.17 9.42
C ALA A 119 -15.89 11.16 9.16
N GLU A 120 -17.08 11.66 8.84
CA GLU A 120 -18.24 10.81 8.57
C GLU A 120 -18.07 10.00 7.29
N GLU A 121 -17.62 10.63 6.22
CA GLU A 121 -17.36 9.96 4.94
C GLU A 121 -16.23 8.93 5.07
N LEU A 122 -15.13 9.30 5.74
CA LEU A 122 -14.03 8.37 6.00
C LEU A 122 -14.53 7.12 6.73
N THR A 123 -15.34 7.32 7.78
CA THR A 123 -15.87 6.21 8.58
C THR A 123 -16.88 5.36 7.80
N ALA A 124 -17.65 5.96 6.89
CA ALA A 124 -18.55 5.22 6.00
C ALA A 124 -17.78 4.31 5.03
N ILE A 125 -16.65 4.79 4.48
CA ILE A 125 -15.79 4.03 3.56
C ILE A 125 -14.91 3.04 4.34
N ARG A 126 -14.20 3.52 5.37
CA ARG A 126 -13.29 2.75 6.21
C ARG A 126 -13.93 2.47 7.56
N LYS A 127 -14.90 1.58 7.58
CA LYS A 127 -15.70 1.25 8.77
C LYS A 127 -14.82 0.87 9.95
N GLY A 128 -14.98 1.60 11.06
CA GLY A 128 -14.16 1.46 12.26
C GLY A 128 -12.97 2.44 12.34
N ALA A 129 -12.71 3.23 11.30
CA ALA A 129 -11.67 4.25 11.32
C ALA A 129 -12.00 5.33 12.37
N ARG A 130 -10.96 5.81 13.04
CA ARG A 130 -11.05 6.89 14.03
C ARG A 130 -10.30 8.11 13.48
N PHE A 131 -11.03 8.95 12.77
CA PHE A 131 -10.51 10.15 12.11
C PHE A 131 -9.62 10.99 13.03
N GLN A 132 -10.09 11.27 14.24
CA GLN A 132 -9.36 12.06 15.22
C GLN A 132 -7.95 11.51 15.50
N PHE A 133 -7.80 10.19 15.65
CA PHE A 133 -6.48 9.59 15.88
C PHE A 133 -5.57 9.72 14.66
N ILE A 134 -6.14 9.53 13.46
CA ILE A 134 -5.38 9.69 12.20
C ILE A 134 -4.86 11.13 12.10
N GLU A 135 -5.73 12.11 12.28
CA GLU A 135 -5.39 13.53 12.22
C GLU A 135 -4.36 13.95 13.29
N GLU A 136 -4.54 13.52 14.55
CA GLU A 136 -3.60 13.77 15.63
C GLU A 136 -2.22 13.16 15.37
N ASN A 137 -2.17 11.96 14.82
CA ASN A 137 -0.92 11.29 14.44
C ASN A 137 -0.24 12.02 13.28
N ILE A 138 -0.99 12.42 12.23
CA ILE A 138 -0.46 13.18 11.09
C ILE A 138 0.19 14.49 11.56
N LYS A 139 -0.48 15.26 12.43
CA LYS A 139 0.04 16.53 12.98
C LYS A 139 1.40 16.38 13.66
N ARG A 140 1.75 15.19 14.17
CA ARG A 140 3.05 14.90 14.78
C ARG A 140 4.15 14.55 13.79
N LEU A 141 3.80 14.37 12.52
CA LEU A 141 4.72 13.97 11.45
C LEU A 141 5.10 15.12 10.52
N THR A 142 4.49 16.30 10.69
CA THR A 142 4.60 17.44 9.76
C THR A 142 6.03 17.97 9.59
N ASP A 143 6.90 17.79 10.58
CA ASP A 143 8.27 18.30 10.58
C ASP A 143 9.33 17.24 10.22
N LEU A 144 8.90 16.03 9.90
CA LEU A 144 9.83 14.97 9.54
C LEU A 144 10.43 15.20 8.15
N PRO A 145 11.72 14.92 7.96
CA PRO A 145 12.34 14.99 6.63
C PRO A 145 11.71 13.99 5.66
N ASN A 146 11.25 12.86 6.17
CA ASN A 146 10.58 11.79 5.44
C ASN A 146 9.07 12.04 5.48
N ARG A 147 8.58 12.96 4.62
CA ARG A 147 7.17 13.35 4.61
C ARG A 147 6.29 12.13 4.35
N PRO A 148 5.23 11.89 5.17
CA PRO A 148 4.30 10.81 4.91
C PRO A 148 3.51 11.06 3.63
N PHE A 149 3.09 9.97 2.98
CA PHE A 149 2.09 10.02 1.92
C PHE A 149 0.70 9.80 2.52
N ILE A 150 -0.25 10.63 2.14
CA ILE A 150 -1.66 10.28 2.23
C ILE A 150 -2.01 9.46 0.99
N ILE A 151 -2.61 8.29 1.20
CA ILE A 151 -3.10 7.43 0.11
C ILE A 151 -4.60 7.53 0.04
N PHE A 152 -5.09 7.92 -1.11
CA PHE A 152 -6.51 7.98 -1.41
C PHE A 152 -6.85 7.00 -2.52
N THR A 153 -7.77 6.07 -2.23
CA THR A 153 -8.27 5.14 -3.24
C THR A 153 -9.52 5.72 -3.88
N ILE A 154 -9.38 6.17 -5.12
CA ILE A 154 -10.51 6.75 -5.91
C ILE A 154 -11.54 5.66 -6.17
N GLN A 155 -12.78 5.93 -5.81
CA GLN A 155 -13.95 5.07 -6.00
C GLN A 155 -15.21 5.93 -6.16
N GLU A 156 -16.35 5.30 -6.50
CA GLU A 156 -17.59 6.01 -6.79
C GLU A 156 -18.04 6.95 -5.67
N THR A 157 -17.82 6.54 -4.43
CA THR A 157 -18.33 7.24 -3.24
C THR A 157 -17.50 8.44 -2.83
N ASN A 158 -16.27 8.59 -3.36
CA ASN A 158 -15.37 9.67 -2.95
C ASN A 158 -14.73 10.47 -4.10
N ILE A 159 -15.11 10.20 -5.33
CA ILE A 159 -14.54 10.85 -6.53
C ILE A 159 -14.69 12.39 -6.50
N HIS A 160 -15.69 12.90 -5.79
CA HIS A 160 -15.92 14.34 -5.58
C HIS A 160 -14.93 14.98 -4.57
N ARG A 161 -14.16 14.16 -3.84
CA ARG A 161 -13.20 14.60 -2.81
C ARG A 161 -11.75 14.62 -3.27
N ILE A 162 -11.48 14.39 -4.55
CA ILE A 162 -10.11 14.32 -5.10
C ILE A 162 -9.29 15.57 -4.76
N TYR A 163 -9.85 16.77 -5.00
CA TYR A 163 -9.16 18.01 -4.66
C TYR A 163 -9.08 18.24 -3.14
N ASP A 164 -10.15 17.98 -2.41
CA ASP A 164 -10.23 18.24 -0.97
C ASP A 164 -9.20 17.43 -0.19
N ILE A 165 -9.01 16.15 -0.54
CA ILE A 165 -8.01 15.31 0.13
C ILE A 165 -6.57 15.72 -0.23
N ALA A 166 -6.34 16.15 -1.47
CA ALA A 166 -5.03 16.67 -1.86
C ALA A 166 -4.69 17.96 -1.12
N LYS A 167 -5.68 18.84 -0.97
CA LYS A 167 -5.54 20.05 -0.16
C LYS A 167 -5.30 19.74 1.31
N PHE A 168 -6.03 18.78 1.89
CA PHE A 168 -5.78 18.31 3.25
C PHE A 168 -4.34 17.81 3.42
N ALA A 169 -3.84 16.98 2.49
CA ALA A 169 -2.47 16.47 2.52
C ALA A 169 -1.46 17.62 2.45
N PHE A 170 -1.66 18.56 1.53
CA PHE A 170 -0.82 19.74 1.36
C PHE A 170 -0.75 20.61 2.61
N ASP A 171 -1.91 20.95 3.19
CA ASP A 171 -2.03 21.79 4.40
C ASP A 171 -1.39 21.12 5.63
N ASN A 172 -1.30 19.79 5.65
CA ASN A 172 -0.64 19.01 6.71
C ASN A 172 0.80 18.60 6.36
N ASN A 173 1.41 19.23 5.34
CA ASN A 173 2.79 18.96 4.93
C ASN A 173 3.05 17.49 4.59
N CYS A 174 2.06 16.83 4.01
CA CYS A 174 2.09 15.44 3.53
C CYS A 174 2.19 15.40 2.01
N GLN A 175 2.82 14.36 1.50
CA GLN A 175 2.78 13.99 0.09
C GLN A 175 1.44 13.32 -0.23
N MET A 176 1.07 13.23 -1.50
CA MET A 176 -0.19 12.65 -1.93
C MET A 176 0.01 11.53 -2.94
N LEU A 177 -0.70 10.42 -2.74
CA LEU A 177 -0.72 9.30 -3.66
C LEU A 177 -2.17 8.88 -3.95
N PHE A 178 -2.58 9.00 -5.18
CA PHE A 178 -3.89 8.52 -5.64
C PHE A 178 -3.78 7.12 -6.23
N ASN A 179 -4.56 6.20 -5.69
CA ASN A 179 -4.78 4.88 -6.24
C ASN A 179 -6.19 4.77 -6.82
N THR A 180 -6.39 3.84 -7.73
CA THR A 180 -7.70 3.48 -8.25
C THR A 180 -8.23 2.24 -7.53
N ILE A 181 -9.53 2.21 -7.26
CA ILE A 181 -10.17 1.02 -6.74
C ILE A 181 -9.95 -0.17 -7.67
N ARG A 182 -9.68 -1.33 -7.09
CA ARG A 182 -9.59 -2.61 -7.80
C ARG A 182 -10.73 -3.50 -7.37
N ARG A 183 -11.43 -4.03 -8.33
CA ARG A 183 -12.50 -5.01 -8.13
C ARG A 183 -12.40 -6.07 -9.20
N ASP A 184 -12.59 -7.32 -8.80
CA ASP A 184 -12.67 -8.45 -9.73
C ASP A 184 -14.04 -8.46 -10.44
N GLU A 185 -15.07 -7.95 -9.75
CA GLU A 185 -16.44 -7.84 -10.26
C GLU A 185 -17.05 -6.50 -9.81
N GLY A 186 -18.04 -6.00 -10.56
CA GLY A 186 -18.80 -4.80 -10.20
C GLY A 186 -18.00 -3.50 -10.35
N ILE A 187 -17.08 -3.41 -11.32
CA ILE A 187 -16.34 -2.17 -11.66
C ILE A 187 -17.16 -1.22 -12.53
N GLU A 188 -18.25 -1.69 -13.14
CA GLU A 188 -19.07 -0.96 -14.10
C GLU A 188 -19.65 0.36 -13.55
N PRO A 189 -20.12 0.45 -12.28
CA PRO A 189 -20.56 1.72 -11.71
C PRO A 189 -19.44 2.76 -11.64
N PHE A 190 -18.21 2.34 -11.35
CA PHE A 190 -17.05 3.22 -11.33
C PHE A 190 -16.69 3.70 -12.74
N ILE A 191 -16.64 2.81 -13.73
CA ILE A 191 -16.43 3.16 -15.14
C ILE A 191 -17.46 4.18 -15.60
N LYS A 192 -18.75 3.96 -15.29
CA LYS A 192 -19.85 4.86 -15.64
C LYS A 192 -19.62 6.26 -15.06
N ILE A 193 -19.33 6.36 -13.77
CA ILE A 193 -19.13 7.65 -13.09
C ILE A 193 -17.89 8.38 -13.64
N VAL A 194 -16.80 7.66 -13.91
CA VAL A 194 -15.58 8.26 -14.51
C VAL A 194 -15.88 8.83 -15.89
N ASN A 195 -16.68 8.13 -16.71
CA ASN A 195 -17.10 8.65 -18.03
C ASN A 195 -17.98 9.90 -17.91
N GLU A 196 -18.98 9.85 -17.05
CA GLU A 196 -19.95 10.95 -16.87
C GLU A 196 -19.28 12.20 -16.27
N GLN A 197 -18.31 12.03 -15.39
CA GLN A 197 -17.66 13.11 -14.64
C GLN A 197 -16.22 13.39 -15.08
N ASN A 198 -15.73 12.85 -16.19
CA ASN A 198 -14.33 12.97 -16.64
C ASN A 198 -13.83 14.41 -16.64
N GLN A 199 -14.64 15.36 -17.11
CA GLN A 199 -14.28 16.77 -17.13
C GLN A 199 -14.08 17.33 -15.70
N ASN A 200 -15.01 17.07 -14.80
CA ASN A 200 -14.92 17.50 -13.39
C ASN A 200 -13.72 16.88 -12.67
N ILE A 201 -13.48 15.59 -12.90
CA ILE A 201 -12.33 14.87 -12.35
C ILE A 201 -11.02 15.48 -12.83
N SER A 202 -10.93 15.75 -14.14
CA SER A 202 -9.77 16.38 -14.75
C SER A 202 -9.51 17.78 -14.19
N GLU A 203 -10.55 18.59 -14.02
CA GLU A 203 -10.46 19.92 -13.40
C GLU A 203 -9.97 19.87 -11.95
N GLN A 204 -10.38 18.86 -11.18
CA GLN A 204 -9.85 18.66 -9.82
C GLN A 204 -8.33 18.37 -9.87
N PHE A 205 -7.86 17.51 -10.78
CA PHE A 205 -6.43 17.23 -10.94
C PHE A 205 -5.64 18.41 -11.47
N GLU A 206 -6.21 19.27 -12.33
CA GLU A 206 -5.57 20.52 -12.73
C GLU A 206 -5.35 21.46 -11.54
N LYS A 207 -6.36 21.64 -10.68
CA LYS A 207 -6.22 22.41 -9.43
C LYS A 207 -5.16 21.83 -8.50
N ILE A 208 -5.06 20.51 -8.42
CA ILE A 208 -4.01 19.84 -7.64
C ILE A 208 -2.63 20.12 -8.25
N THR A 209 -2.51 20.07 -9.57
CA THR A 209 -1.26 20.40 -10.27
C THR A 209 -0.80 21.82 -9.95
N GLU A 210 -1.72 22.77 -9.95
CA GLU A 210 -1.43 24.16 -9.56
C GLU A 210 -1.01 24.26 -8.08
N LEU A 211 -1.74 23.60 -7.16
CA LEU A 211 -1.46 23.59 -5.73
C LEU A 211 -0.05 23.09 -5.41
N TYR A 212 0.40 22.04 -6.10
CA TYR A 212 1.71 21.41 -5.85
C TYR A 212 2.85 21.99 -6.71
N SER A 213 2.57 22.87 -7.68
CA SER A 213 3.54 23.33 -8.70
C SER A 213 4.82 23.97 -8.13
N ASN A 214 4.72 24.67 -7.00
CA ASN A 214 5.85 25.34 -6.34
C ASN A 214 6.22 24.70 -5.01
N SER A 215 5.80 23.46 -4.78
CA SER A 215 6.06 22.72 -3.55
C SER A 215 7.16 21.66 -3.74
N THR A 216 7.86 21.34 -2.66
CA THR A 216 8.72 20.16 -2.59
C THR A 216 7.96 18.88 -2.29
N LEU A 217 6.66 18.99 -1.96
CA LEU A 217 5.80 17.84 -1.72
C LEU A 217 5.44 17.18 -3.05
N GLN A 218 5.44 15.85 -3.05
CA GLN A 218 5.04 15.06 -4.22
C GLN A 218 3.52 14.85 -4.22
N CYS A 219 2.94 14.90 -5.40
CA CYS A 219 1.58 14.46 -5.64
C CYS A 219 1.56 13.50 -6.83
N LEU A 220 1.28 12.24 -6.58
CA LEU A 220 1.31 11.17 -7.56
C LEU A 220 -0.13 10.74 -7.86
N TYR A 221 -0.54 10.81 -9.13
CA TYR A 221 -1.86 10.37 -9.57
C TYR A 221 -1.79 9.64 -10.92
N PRO A 222 -2.77 8.74 -11.20
CA PRO A 222 -2.82 8.03 -12.46
C PRO A 222 -3.20 8.98 -13.60
N ASP A 223 -2.69 8.73 -14.80
CA ASP A 223 -3.08 9.43 -16.02
C ASP A 223 -4.42 8.95 -16.59
N GLN A 224 -4.89 7.80 -16.10
CA GLN A 224 -6.17 7.20 -16.48
C GLN A 224 -6.87 6.58 -15.26
N LEU A 225 -8.19 6.54 -15.28
CA LEU A 225 -9.02 5.85 -14.31
C LEU A 225 -9.88 4.80 -15.02
N ALA A 226 -9.79 3.54 -14.61
CA ALA A 226 -10.52 2.43 -15.24
C ALA A 226 -10.37 2.40 -16.78
N GLY A 227 -9.16 2.65 -17.29
CA GLY A 227 -8.88 2.70 -18.73
C GLY A 227 -9.33 3.99 -19.44
N ILE A 228 -9.91 4.95 -18.71
CA ILE A 228 -10.39 6.22 -19.26
C ILE A 228 -9.33 7.29 -19.01
N GLN A 229 -8.77 7.84 -20.10
CA GLN A 229 -7.75 8.89 -20.04
C GLN A 229 -8.28 10.16 -19.38
N LEU A 230 -7.55 10.72 -18.43
CA LEU A 230 -7.82 12.03 -17.84
C LEU A 230 -7.36 13.15 -18.76
N LYS A 231 -8.15 14.23 -18.82
CA LYS A 231 -7.85 15.42 -19.65
C LYS A 231 -7.05 16.44 -18.86
N VAL A 232 -5.88 16.07 -18.35
CA VAL A 232 -5.00 16.94 -17.57
C VAL A 232 -3.87 17.47 -18.46
N THR A 233 -3.72 18.79 -18.52
CA THR A 233 -2.79 19.45 -19.46
C THR A 233 -1.33 19.45 -19.00
N LYS A 234 -1.06 19.32 -17.70
CA LYS A 234 0.30 19.32 -17.12
C LYS A 234 0.38 18.35 -15.95
N PRO A 235 0.58 17.07 -16.19
CA PRO A 235 0.80 16.12 -15.08
C PRO A 235 2.13 16.45 -14.41
N THR A 236 2.09 16.76 -13.11
CA THR A 236 3.30 17.09 -12.33
C THR A 236 4.16 15.86 -12.08
N GLN A 237 3.55 14.72 -11.83
CA GLN A 237 4.19 13.38 -11.80
C GLN A 237 3.07 12.34 -11.94
N THR A 238 2.92 11.78 -13.10
CA THR A 238 2.04 10.63 -13.28
C THR A 238 2.75 9.36 -12.79
N HIS A 239 2.04 8.49 -12.09
CA HIS A 239 2.39 7.09 -12.09
C HIS A 239 2.19 6.59 -13.53
N GLY A 240 3.25 6.68 -14.32
CA GLY A 240 3.26 6.04 -15.63
C GLY A 240 2.96 4.56 -15.45
N THR A 241 2.22 3.99 -16.38
CA THR A 241 2.07 2.55 -16.50
C THR A 241 3.45 1.90 -16.44
N MET A 242 3.66 0.99 -15.49
CA MET A 242 4.95 0.30 -15.38
C MET A 242 5.22 -0.44 -16.69
N GLN A 243 6.41 -0.24 -17.28
CA GLN A 243 6.80 -0.93 -18.51
C GLN A 243 6.92 -2.45 -18.30
N SER A 244 7.16 -2.89 -17.07
CA SER A 244 7.23 -4.30 -16.68
C SER A 244 6.71 -4.48 -15.26
N CYS A 245 6.17 -5.66 -14.96
CA CYS A 245 5.72 -6.02 -13.63
C CYS A 245 6.93 -6.25 -12.70
N PRO A 246 7.10 -5.49 -11.60
CA PRO A 246 8.22 -5.67 -10.67
C PRO A 246 8.19 -7.02 -9.94
N ALA A 247 7.02 -7.68 -9.85
CA ALA A 247 6.88 -9.01 -9.28
C ALA A 247 7.58 -10.13 -10.10
N LEU A 248 8.06 -9.82 -11.31
CA LEU A 248 8.78 -10.80 -12.13
C LEU A 248 10.25 -10.97 -11.69
N ASP A 249 10.89 -9.87 -11.25
CA ASP A 249 12.34 -9.87 -11.00
C ASP A 249 12.80 -9.04 -9.78
N LYS A 250 11.97 -8.12 -9.27
CA LYS A 250 12.38 -7.11 -8.28
C LYS A 250 11.61 -7.13 -6.97
N GLU A 251 10.42 -7.73 -6.95
CA GLU A 251 9.54 -7.77 -5.80
C GLU A 251 9.03 -9.18 -5.54
N LEU A 252 8.69 -9.45 -4.29
CA LEU A 252 7.92 -10.62 -3.88
C LEU A 252 7.12 -10.31 -2.60
N CYS A 253 6.11 -11.14 -2.34
CA CYS A 253 5.28 -11.02 -1.15
C CYS A 253 5.40 -12.27 -0.28
N ILE A 254 5.69 -12.07 1.01
CA ILE A 254 5.76 -13.11 2.04
C ILE A 254 4.58 -12.88 2.99
N PHE A 255 3.67 -13.84 3.05
CA PHE A 255 2.54 -13.77 3.96
C PHE A 255 2.89 -14.24 5.38
N TYR A 256 2.02 -13.93 6.34
CA TYR A 256 2.22 -14.24 7.77
C TYR A 256 2.46 -15.74 8.07
N ASP A 257 2.01 -16.63 7.18
CA ASP A 257 2.17 -18.09 7.26
C ASP A 257 3.39 -18.61 6.48
N GLY A 258 4.22 -17.70 5.99
CA GLY A 258 5.43 -18.01 5.21
C GLY A 258 5.19 -18.28 3.73
N THR A 259 3.95 -18.24 3.25
CA THR A 259 3.62 -18.41 1.85
C THR A 259 4.20 -17.26 1.02
N ILE A 260 4.86 -17.58 -0.09
CA ILE A 260 5.40 -16.59 -1.03
C ILE A 260 4.58 -16.57 -2.31
N THR A 261 4.17 -15.39 -2.72
CA THR A 261 3.42 -15.11 -3.95
C THR A 261 4.11 -14.05 -4.79
N PRO A 262 3.80 -13.93 -6.09
CA PRO A 262 4.33 -12.87 -6.96
C PRO A 262 4.11 -11.47 -6.42
N CYS A 263 2.91 -11.17 -5.98
CA CYS A 263 2.53 -9.88 -5.40
C CYS A 263 1.43 -10.06 -4.36
N ASN A 264 1.18 -9.04 -3.56
CA ASN A 264 0.16 -9.05 -2.50
C ASN A 264 -1.28 -9.11 -3.02
N MET A 265 -1.50 -8.84 -4.30
CA MET A 265 -2.82 -8.90 -4.95
C MET A 265 -3.11 -10.26 -5.59
N PHE A 266 -2.09 -11.10 -5.80
CA PHE A 266 -2.22 -12.34 -6.54
C PHE A 266 -1.98 -13.57 -5.66
N ASN A 267 -2.95 -13.85 -4.78
CA ASN A 267 -2.88 -14.95 -3.81
C ASN A 267 -2.99 -16.36 -4.38
N PRO A 268 -3.67 -16.63 -5.51
CA PRO A 268 -3.82 -18.01 -5.99
C PRO A 268 -2.53 -18.66 -6.49
N TYR A 269 -1.49 -17.84 -6.79
CA TYR A 269 -0.24 -18.36 -7.32
C TYR A 269 0.87 -18.38 -6.26
N VAL A 270 1.29 -19.55 -5.85
CA VAL A 270 2.25 -19.76 -4.76
C VAL A 270 3.58 -20.23 -5.33
N TYR A 271 4.66 -19.51 -5.03
CA TYR A 271 6.03 -19.91 -5.39
C TYR A 271 6.61 -20.95 -4.43
N GLY A 272 6.19 -20.90 -3.16
CA GLY A 272 6.70 -21.79 -2.11
C GLY A 272 6.39 -21.23 -0.72
N ASN A 273 7.10 -21.76 0.29
CA ASN A 273 6.95 -21.33 1.68
C ASN A 273 8.32 -21.19 2.36
N ILE A 274 8.64 -19.97 2.81
CA ILE A 274 9.94 -19.59 3.38
C ILE A 274 10.27 -20.28 4.71
N PHE A 275 9.28 -20.87 5.38
CA PHE A 275 9.51 -21.69 6.57
C PHE A 275 9.92 -23.13 6.26
N LYS A 276 9.81 -23.54 5.00
CA LYS A 276 10.11 -24.90 4.54
C LYS A 276 11.29 -24.97 3.55
N GLN A 277 11.56 -23.86 2.89
CA GLN A 277 12.54 -23.75 1.81
C GLN A 277 13.34 -22.46 1.99
N SER A 278 14.55 -22.41 1.47
CA SER A 278 15.30 -21.14 1.39
C SER A 278 14.70 -20.21 0.35
N LEU A 279 14.94 -18.91 0.50
CA LEU A 279 14.53 -17.92 -0.51
C LEU A 279 15.13 -18.24 -1.89
N GLU A 280 16.35 -18.77 -1.96
CA GLU A 280 17.00 -19.13 -3.21
C GLU A 280 16.30 -20.30 -3.91
N GLU A 281 15.92 -21.35 -3.17
CA GLU A 281 15.15 -22.47 -3.71
C GLU A 281 13.80 -22.02 -4.25
N ILE A 282 13.09 -21.14 -3.50
CA ILE A 282 11.80 -20.59 -3.93
C ILE A 282 11.95 -19.69 -5.16
N TRP A 283 13.00 -18.86 -5.21
CA TRP A 283 13.24 -17.96 -6.35
C TRP A 283 13.57 -18.71 -7.64
N ASN A 284 14.13 -19.91 -7.55
CA ASN A 284 14.43 -20.79 -8.67
C ASN A 284 13.41 -21.93 -8.84
N SER A 285 12.28 -21.87 -8.14
CA SER A 285 11.27 -22.93 -8.18
C SER A 285 10.60 -23.05 -9.55
N PRO A 286 10.14 -24.27 -9.91
CA PRO A 286 9.38 -24.50 -11.13
C PRO A 286 8.13 -23.63 -11.21
N GLU A 287 7.46 -23.41 -10.09
CA GLU A 287 6.25 -22.59 -9.97
C GLU A 287 6.55 -21.13 -10.37
N ARG A 288 7.64 -20.55 -9.87
CA ARG A 288 8.02 -19.20 -10.28
C ARG A 288 8.40 -19.14 -11.76
N LEU A 289 9.19 -20.11 -12.25
CA LEU A 289 9.59 -20.12 -13.66
C LEU A 289 8.38 -20.25 -14.60
N GLU A 290 7.39 -21.05 -14.22
CA GLU A 290 6.11 -21.13 -14.94
C GLU A 290 5.38 -19.78 -14.92
N PHE A 291 5.31 -19.11 -13.76
CA PHE A 291 4.66 -17.79 -13.65
C PHE A 291 5.31 -16.76 -14.59
N LEU A 292 6.63 -16.73 -14.72
CA LEU A 292 7.34 -15.80 -15.60
C LEU A 292 6.86 -15.88 -17.06
N THR A 293 6.49 -17.06 -17.51
CA THR A 293 6.03 -17.31 -18.89
C THR A 293 4.52 -17.19 -19.06
N SER A 294 3.75 -17.48 -18.00
CA SER A 294 2.29 -17.57 -18.04
C SER A 294 1.54 -16.36 -17.47
N HIS A 295 2.23 -15.44 -16.74
CA HIS A 295 1.57 -14.36 -15.99
C HIS A 295 0.58 -13.54 -16.81
N LYS A 296 0.86 -13.27 -18.10
CA LYS A 296 -0.04 -12.53 -19.00
C LYS A 296 -1.37 -13.24 -19.28
N SER A 297 -1.45 -14.54 -19.05
CA SER A 297 -2.69 -15.31 -19.20
C SER A 297 -3.56 -15.32 -17.94
N HIS A 298 -3.03 -14.87 -16.80
CA HIS A 298 -3.76 -14.85 -15.54
C HIS A 298 -4.69 -13.64 -15.46
N TYR A 299 -5.93 -13.88 -15.06
CA TYR A 299 -6.96 -12.87 -14.92
C TYR A 299 -6.51 -11.61 -14.14
N TYR A 300 -5.86 -11.81 -12.99
CA TYR A 300 -5.37 -10.70 -12.15
C TYR A 300 -4.27 -9.87 -12.82
N CYS A 301 -3.42 -10.50 -13.64
CA CYS A 301 -2.39 -9.78 -14.36
C CYS A 301 -2.94 -9.06 -15.58
N GLN A 302 -3.92 -9.64 -16.27
CA GLN A 302 -4.62 -9.02 -17.40
C GLN A 302 -5.39 -7.76 -17.00
N ASN A 303 -5.91 -7.73 -15.76
CA ASN A 303 -6.68 -6.60 -15.23
C ASN A 303 -5.84 -5.74 -14.25
N CYS A 304 -4.51 -5.80 -14.34
CA CYS A 304 -3.64 -5.08 -13.43
C CYS A 304 -3.51 -3.60 -13.82
N SER A 305 -4.07 -2.71 -12.99
CA SER A 305 -3.98 -1.26 -13.21
C SER A 305 -2.55 -0.70 -13.21
N ASN A 306 -1.57 -1.43 -12.63
CA ASN A 306 -0.17 -0.99 -12.63
C ASN A 306 0.53 -1.25 -13.97
N LEU A 307 0.00 -2.15 -14.80
CA LEU A 307 0.56 -2.49 -16.11
C LEU A 307 -0.15 -1.78 -17.27
N GLY A 308 -1.16 -0.95 -16.98
CA GLY A 308 -1.91 -0.23 -18.02
C GLY A 308 -2.70 -1.17 -18.93
N MET A 309 -3.03 -2.34 -18.45
CA MET A 309 -3.86 -3.30 -19.17
C MET A 309 -5.31 -3.19 -18.72
#